data_e2033379d7591dd427d140ba138f4f15
#
_entry.id   e2033379d7591dd427d140ba138f4f15
#
_cell.length_a   1.000
_cell.length_b   1.000
_cell.length_c   1.000
_cell.angle_alpha   90.00
_cell.angle_beta   90.00
_cell.angle_gamma   90.00
#
_symmetry.space_group_name_H-M   'P 1'
#
loop_
_entity.id
_entity.type
_entity.pdbx_description
1 polymer ?
#
loop_
_entity_poly.entity_id
_entity_poly.type
_entity_poly.pdbx_seq_one_letter_code
_entity_poly.pdbx_strand_id
1 'polypeptide(L)'
;MKTLTVDDADLAWEGGRPVLKGVSVTAGPGEILAVTGTSGAGKTTLLSAMAGLLPPASGRVLIDGSPLGDRDHAVSLGVVLIPQDNGLAAILTAAENISVAVIATGGTPAEARRRTAEALDPLGLSGQANQLIEELSGGQQQRTAIARGLALRGDVLLADEVTSELDAANRERVIELLRAEATRGAAVVFATHDPEAAAACDRELHLADGSALWVRP
;
A
#
# COMPACT_ATOMS: atom_id res chain seq x y z
N MET A 1 -9.52 -8.82 10.60
CA MET A 1 -9.32 -7.39 10.88
C MET A 1 -8.07 -7.26 11.74
N LYS A 2 -7.09 -6.50 11.34
CA LYS A 2 -5.78 -6.43 12.01
C LYS A 2 -5.36 -5.00 12.27
N THR A 3 -4.65 -4.79 13.39
CA THR A 3 -4.04 -3.52 13.75
C THR A 3 -2.55 -3.59 13.44
N LEU A 4 -2.03 -2.63 12.71
CA LEU A 4 -0.60 -2.43 12.45
C LEU A 4 -0.08 -1.36 13.42
N THR A 5 1.02 -1.64 14.12
CA THR A 5 1.66 -0.69 15.03
C THR A 5 3.15 -0.62 14.72
N VAL A 6 3.69 0.58 14.63
CA VAL A 6 5.12 0.87 14.72
C VAL A 6 5.34 1.48 16.10
N ASP A 7 6.28 0.94 16.88
CA ASP A 7 6.48 1.28 18.27
C ASP A 7 7.95 1.71 18.51
N ASP A 8 8.15 3.00 18.73
CA ASP A 8 9.44 3.68 19.00
C ASP A 8 10.56 3.24 18.05
N ALA A 9 10.27 3.24 16.75
CA ALA A 9 11.16 2.67 15.75
C ALA A 9 12.08 3.70 15.11
N ASP A 10 13.38 3.36 15.06
CA ASP A 10 14.36 4.00 14.19
C ASP A 10 14.45 3.22 12.89
N LEU A 11 14.28 3.90 11.76
CA LEU A 11 14.31 3.29 10.44
C LEU A 11 15.48 3.83 9.61
N ALA A 12 16.32 2.91 9.12
CA ALA A 12 17.49 3.21 8.31
C ALA A 12 17.70 2.14 7.23
N TRP A 13 18.12 2.54 6.04
CA TRP A 13 18.63 1.59 5.04
C TRP A 13 20.02 1.11 5.40
N GLU A 14 20.43 -0.08 4.91
CA GLU A 14 21.71 -0.70 5.23
C GLU A 14 22.90 0.27 5.10
N GLY A 15 23.71 0.36 6.17
CA GLY A 15 24.90 1.21 6.23
C GLY A 15 24.63 2.72 6.30
N GLY A 16 23.34 3.14 6.38
CA GLY A 16 22.93 4.54 6.36
C GLY A 16 22.66 5.16 7.73
N ARG A 17 22.53 6.49 7.72
CA ARG A 17 21.97 7.22 8.86
C ARG A 17 20.47 6.92 8.97
N PRO A 18 19.89 6.96 10.18
CA PRO A 18 18.45 6.86 10.34
C PRO A 18 17.70 7.88 9.46
N VAL A 19 16.76 7.40 8.66
CA VAL A 19 15.84 8.24 7.88
C VAL A 19 14.72 8.77 8.76
N LEU A 20 14.25 7.93 9.69
CA LEU A 20 13.23 8.26 10.68
C LEU A 20 13.69 7.78 12.05
N LYS A 21 13.35 8.54 13.11
CA LYS A 21 13.74 8.24 14.49
C LYS A 21 12.54 8.27 15.43
N GLY A 22 12.47 7.28 16.32
CA GLY A 22 11.48 7.21 17.39
C GLY A 22 10.02 7.23 16.88
N VAL A 23 9.77 6.67 15.70
CA VAL A 23 8.43 6.73 15.10
C VAL A 23 7.49 5.80 15.85
N SER A 24 6.37 6.36 16.30
CA SER A 24 5.26 5.61 16.90
C SER A 24 3.96 5.94 16.18
N VAL A 25 3.35 4.94 15.56
CA VAL A 25 2.10 5.08 14.80
C VAL A 25 1.32 3.78 14.81
N THR A 26 -0.01 3.90 14.87
CA THR A 26 -0.93 2.77 14.79
C THR A 26 -1.96 3.03 13.70
N ALA A 27 -2.18 2.05 12.83
CA ALA A 27 -3.28 2.01 11.88
C ALA A 27 -4.22 0.88 12.27
N GLY A 28 -5.47 1.23 12.55
CA GLY A 28 -6.52 0.32 12.98
C GLY A 28 -7.39 -0.18 11.83
N PRO A 29 -8.16 -1.25 12.06
CA PRO A 29 -9.12 -1.73 11.07
C PRO A 29 -10.25 -0.71 10.86
N GLY A 30 -10.62 -0.51 9.59
CA GLY A 30 -11.72 0.37 9.22
C GLY A 30 -11.34 1.83 9.04
N GLU A 31 -10.06 2.20 9.18
CA GLU A 31 -9.58 3.56 8.99
C GLU A 31 -8.55 3.67 7.86
N ILE A 32 -8.44 4.88 7.30
CA ILE A 32 -7.35 5.26 6.40
C ILE A 32 -6.45 6.26 7.12
N LEU A 33 -5.21 5.87 7.34
CA LEU A 33 -4.14 6.73 7.82
C LEU A 33 -3.36 7.30 6.64
N ALA A 34 -3.41 8.61 6.43
CA ALA A 34 -2.50 9.30 5.53
C ALA A 34 -1.12 9.45 6.16
N VAL A 35 -0.07 9.15 5.40
CA VAL A 35 1.32 9.48 5.73
C VAL A 35 1.78 10.53 4.73
N THR A 36 1.96 11.77 5.20
CA THR A 36 2.30 12.93 4.38
C THR A 36 3.75 13.36 4.59
N GLY A 37 4.26 14.20 3.70
CA GLY A 37 5.61 14.73 3.76
C GLY A 37 6.20 14.95 2.38
N THR A 38 7.24 15.77 2.28
CA THR A 38 7.94 16.05 1.03
C THR A 38 8.61 14.79 0.45
N SER A 39 9.03 14.86 -0.82
CA SER A 39 9.88 13.78 -1.39
C SER A 39 11.13 13.60 -0.54
N GLY A 40 11.46 12.35 -0.21
CA GLY A 40 12.59 12.03 0.67
C GLY A 40 12.31 12.11 2.17
N ALA A 41 11.12 12.50 2.63
CA ALA A 41 10.78 12.59 4.06
C ALA A 41 10.74 11.23 4.79
N GLY A 42 10.80 10.10 4.07
CA GLY A 42 10.81 8.77 4.67
C GLY A 42 9.49 8.00 4.56
N LYS A 43 8.52 8.46 3.76
CA LYS A 43 7.23 7.78 3.56
C LYS A 43 7.41 6.33 3.09
N THR A 44 8.13 6.12 2.00
CA THR A 44 8.47 4.78 1.49
C THR A 44 9.25 3.95 2.50
N THR A 45 10.14 4.56 3.28
CA THR A 45 10.91 3.88 4.33
C THR A 45 9.98 3.36 5.42
N LEU A 46 9.02 4.19 5.87
CA LEU A 46 8.02 3.78 6.86
C LEU A 46 7.14 2.64 6.32
N LEU A 47 6.61 2.77 5.11
CA LEU A 47 5.78 1.73 4.50
C LEU A 47 6.58 0.44 4.25
N SER A 48 7.87 0.53 3.90
CA SER A 48 8.76 -0.63 3.75
C SER A 48 8.96 -1.38 5.08
N ALA A 49 9.10 -0.66 6.19
CA ALA A 49 9.17 -1.28 7.51
C ALA A 49 7.83 -1.96 7.88
N MET A 50 6.71 -1.28 7.65
CA MET A 50 5.37 -1.83 7.85
C MET A 50 5.09 -3.06 6.99
N ALA A 51 5.73 -3.17 5.83
CA ALA A 51 5.60 -4.30 4.91
C ALA A 51 6.56 -5.47 5.20
N GLY A 52 7.43 -5.36 6.21
CA GLY A 52 8.46 -6.37 6.51
C GLY A 52 9.62 -6.41 5.51
N LEU A 53 9.79 -5.34 4.69
CA LEU A 53 10.88 -5.20 3.72
C LEU A 53 12.13 -4.54 4.33
N LEU A 54 11.94 -3.79 5.41
CA LEU A 54 13.00 -3.08 6.12
C LEU A 54 12.87 -3.38 7.62
N PRO A 55 13.80 -4.14 8.22
CA PRO A 55 13.80 -4.32 9.66
C PRO A 55 14.13 -3.00 10.35
N PRO A 56 13.43 -2.59 11.42
CA PRO A 56 13.78 -1.41 12.19
C PRO A 56 15.16 -1.58 12.85
N ALA A 57 15.96 -0.49 12.91
CA ALA A 57 17.25 -0.47 13.58
C ALA A 57 17.10 -0.51 15.11
N SER A 58 16.02 0.10 15.63
CA SER A 58 15.55 -0.02 17.02
C SER A 58 14.01 0.03 17.03
N GLY A 59 13.40 -0.28 18.18
CA GLY A 59 11.96 -0.40 18.26
C GLY A 59 11.41 -1.63 17.54
N ARG A 60 10.16 -1.59 17.10
CA ARG A 60 9.51 -2.76 16.48
C ARG A 60 8.30 -2.38 15.63
N VAL A 61 7.95 -3.29 14.70
CA VAL A 61 6.68 -3.28 13.98
C VAL A 61 5.86 -4.47 14.45
N LEU A 62 4.58 -4.26 14.72
CA LEU A 62 3.69 -5.27 15.28
C LEU A 62 2.43 -5.39 14.42
N ILE A 63 1.91 -6.63 14.31
CA ILE A 63 0.56 -6.92 13.81
C ILE A 63 -0.21 -7.58 14.95
N ASP A 64 -1.30 -6.96 15.38
CA ASP A 64 -2.11 -7.41 16.55
C ASP A 64 -1.25 -7.67 17.81
N GLY A 65 -0.26 -6.81 18.04
CA GLY A 65 0.64 -6.90 19.18
C GLY A 65 1.78 -7.93 19.03
N SER A 66 1.80 -8.72 17.95
CA SER A 66 2.86 -9.69 17.66
C SER A 66 3.93 -9.07 16.76
N PRO A 67 5.23 -9.26 17.05
CA PRO A 67 6.29 -8.70 16.22
C PRO A 67 6.21 -9.18 14.77
N LEU A 68 6.29 -8.22 13.84
CA LEU A 68 6.40 -8.49 12.41
C LEU A 68 7.83 -8.98 12.11
N GLY A 69 7.94 -10.07 11.37
CA GLY A 69 9.20 -10.58 10.87
C GLY A 69 9.57 -9.95 9.52
N ASP A 70 9.92 -10.81 8.57
CA ASP A 70 10.27 -10.43 7.20
C ASP A 70 9.03 -10.25 6.30
N ARG A 71 9.29 -10.03 5.01
CA ARG A 71 8.25 -9.88 3.99
C ARG A 71 7.33 -11.09 3.88
N ASP A 72 7.86 -12.29 3.95
CA ASP A 72 7.05 -13.51 3.82
C ASP A 72 6.10 -13.66 5.02
N HIS A 73 6.59 -13.34 6.22
CA HIS A 73 5.74 -13.27 7.40
C HIS A 73 4.65 -12.20 7.26
N ALA A 74 5.00 -11.00 6.77
CA ALA A 74 4.02 -9.93 6.53
C ALA A 74 2.91 -10.37 5.55
N VAL A 75 3.29 -11.01 4.43
CA VAL A 75 2.34 -11.56 3.44
C VAL A 75 1.43 -12.61 4.08
N SER A 76 1.99 -13.53 4.87
CA SER A 76 1.22 -14.57 5.58
C SER A 76 0.21 -13.98 6.57
N LEU A 77 0.50 -12.80 7.10
CA LEU A 77 -0.39 -12.04 7.97
C LEU A 77 -1.36 -11.13 7.20
N GLY A 78 -1.40 -11.19 5.86
CA GLY A 78 -2.31 -10.40 5.04
C GLY A 78 -1.91 -8.94 4.89
N VAL A 79 -0.62 -8.61 5.01
CA VAL A 79 -0.09 -7.28 4.70
C VAL A 79 0.18 -7.16 3.21
N VAL A 80 -0.55 -6.30 2.54
CA VAL A 80 -0.41 -6.00 1.10
C VAL A 80 0.28 -4.64 0.95
N LEU A 81 1.29 -4.57 0.08
CA LEU A 81 1.93 -3.32 -0.33
C LEU A 81 1.67 -3.08 -1.82
N ILE A 82 1.19 -1.90 -2.15
CA ILE A 82 1.16 -1.33 -3.50
C ILE A 82 2.32 -0.33 -3.56
N PRO A 83 3.43 -0.69 -4.23
CA PRO A 83 4.62 0.16 -4.25
C PRO A 83 4.49 1.28 -5.28
N GLN A 84 5.29 2.33 -5.13
CA GLN A 84 5.35 3.48 -6.02
C GLN A 84 5.80 3.12 -7.45
N ASP A 85 6.70 2.16 -7.60
CA ASP A 85 7.26 1.70 -8.89
C ASP A 85 6.37 0.70 -9.65
N ASN A 86 5.12 0.54 -9.21
CA ASN A 86 4.13 -0.41 -9.70
C ASN A 86 4.50 -1.90 -9.52
N GLY A 87 5.78 -2.29 -9.62
CA GLY A 87 6.27 -3.66 -9.45
C GLY A 87 5.55 -4.70 -10.33
N LEU A 88 5.17 -4.33 -11.55
CA LEU A 88 4.48 -5.21 -12.50
C LEU A 88 5.48 -6.02 -13.34
N ALA A 89 5.13 -7.26 -13.66
CA ALA A 89 5.90 -8.10 -14.58
C ALA A 89 5.57 -7.73 -16.02
N ALA A 90 6.53 -7.15 -16.74
CA ALA A 90 6.33 -6.62 -18.10
C ALA A 90 5.88 -7.68 -19.11
N ILE A 91 6.33 -8.94 -18.94
CA ILE A 91 6.01 -10.07 -19.81
C ILE A 91 4.61 -10.66 -19.60
N LEU A 92 3.88 -10.19 -18.60
CA LEU A 92 2.53 -10.63 -18.28
C LEU A 92 1.51 -9.56 -18.70
N THR A 93 0.31 -9.99 -19.00
CA THR A 93 -0.83 -9.09 -19.21
C THR A 93 -1.29 -8.45 -17.89
N ALA A 94 -2.15 -7.43 -17.97
CA ALA A 94 -2.74 -6.82 -16.79
C ALA A 94 -3.48 -7.87 -15.94
N ALA A 95 -4.29 -8.72 -16.55
CA ALA A 95 -5.02 -9.76 -15.84
C ALA A 95 -4.10 -10.83 -15.23
N GLU A 96 -3.02 -11.21 -15.92
CA GLU A 96 -2.07 -12.19 -15.40
C GLU A 96 -1.28 -11.65 -14.20
N ASN A 97 -0.86 -10.38 -14.22
CA ASN A 97 -0.22 -9.74 -13.07
C ASN A 97 -1.07 -9.81 -11.80
N ILE A 98 -2.38 -9.71 -11.94
CA ILE A 98 -3.32 -9.81 -10.80
C ILE A 98 -3.55 -11.28 -10.43
N SER A 99 -3.85 -12.12 -11.42
CA SER A 99 -4.19 -13.54 -11.20
C SER A 99 -3.07 -14.30 -10.53
N VAL A 100 -1.82 -14.11 -10.97
CA VAL A 100 -0.64 -14.76 -10.38
C VAL A 100 -0.46 -14.36 -8.91
N ALA A 101 -0.67 -13.08 -8.57
CA ALA A 101 -0.58 -12.61 -7.19
C ALA A 101 -1.64 -13.27 -6.29
N VAL A 102 -2.88 -13.41 -6.77
CA VAL A 102 -3.95 -14.10 -6.03
C VAL A 102 -3.63 -15.58 -5.84
N ILE A 103 -3.11 -16.26 -6.87
CA ILE A 103 -2.72 -17.68 -6.77
C ILE A 103 -1.55 -17.85 -5.81
N ALA A 104 -0.54 -16.97 -5.86
CA ALA A 104 0.62 -17.02 -4.98
C ALA A 104 0.26 -16.88 -3.50
N THR A 105 -0.84 -16.22 -3.18
CA THR A 105 -1.37 -16.11 -1.81
C THR A 105 -2.38 -17.21 -1.45
N GLY A 106 -2.42 -18.31 -2.23
CA GLY A 106 -3.24 -19.49 -1.94
C GLY A 106 -4.65 -19.46 -2.55
N GLY A 107 -4.97 -18.48 -3.37
CA GLY A 107 -6.26 -18.43 -4.08
C GLY A 107 -6.37 -19.49 -5.17
N THR A 108 -7.57 -19.99 -5.37
CA THR A 108 -7.86 -20.93 -6.49
C THR A 108 -7.87 -20.21 -7.84
N PRO A 109 -7.66 -20.91 -8.98
CA PRO A 109 -7.79 -20.30 -10.31
C PRO A 109 -9.16 -19.65 -10.59
N ALA A 110 -10.23 -20.16 -9.99
CA ALA A 110 -11.56 -19.59 -10.10
C ALA A 110 -11.67 -18.26 -9.33
N GLU A 111 -11.15 -18.21 -8.12
CA GLU A 111 -11.06 -16.97 -7.34
C GLU A 111 -10.15 -15.94 -7.99
N ALA A 112 -9.00 -16.35 -8.53
CA ALA A 112 -8.10 -15.46 -9.22
C ALA A 112 -8.81 -14.77 -10.39
N ARG A 113 -9.51 -15.52 -11.26
CA ARG A 113 -10.30 -14.94 -12.36
C ARG A 113 -11.36 -13.96 -11.86
N ARG A 114 -12.13 -14.35 -10.85
CA ARG A 114 -13.19 -13.50 -10.28
C ARG A 114 -12.63 -12.22 -9.69
N ARG A 115 -11.63 -12.32 -8.80
CA ARG A 115 -11.01 -11.16 -8.14
C ARG A 115 -10.29 -10.23 -9.13
N THR A 116 -9.70 -10.80 -10.20
CA THR A 116 -9.09 -10.01 -11.28
C THR A 116 -10.15 -9.15 -11.99
N ALA A 117 -11.28 -9.72 -12.39
CA ALA A 117 -12.34 -8.97 -13.03
C ALA A 117 -12.93 -7.89 -12.08
N GLU A 118 -13.20 -8.27 -10.83
CA GLU A 118 -13.73 -7.36 -9.79
C GLU A 118 -12.77 -6.18 -9.48
N ALA A 119 -11.45 -6.38 -9.64
CA ALA A 119 -10.46 -5.33 -9.38
C ALA A 119 -10.20 -4.44 -10.61
N LEU A 120 -10.25 -4.97 -11.83
CA LEU A 120 -10.02 -4.20 -13.06
C LEU A 120 -11.20 -3.30 -13.41
N ASP A 121 -12.43 -3.77 -13.20
CA ASP A 121 -13.64 -3.07 -13.62
C ASP A 121 -13.78 -1.66 -13.01
N PRO A 122 -13.70 -1.47 -11.69
CA PRO A 122 -13.83 -0.14 -11.08
C PRO A 122 -12.68 0.82 -11.45
N LEU A 123 -11.55 0.31 -11.95
CA LEU A 123 -10.41 1.11 -12.41
C LEU A 123 -10.45 1.38 -13.93
N GLY A 124 -11.54 0.98 -14.61
CA GLY A 124 -11.73 1.21 -16.04
C GLY A 124 -10.73 0.45 -16.93
N LEU A 125 -10.28 -0.73 -16.48
CA LEU A 125 -9.26 -1.54 -17.16
C LEU A 125 -9.81 -2.86 -17.75
N SER A 126 -11.13 -3.07 -17.73
CA SER A 126 -11.73 -4.30 -18.26
C SER A 126 -11.36 -4.54 -19.74
N GLY A 127 -11.28 -3.46 -20.54
CA GLY A 127 -10.88 -3.53 -21.95
C GLY A 127 -9.38 -3.80 -22.18
N GLN A 128 -8.52 -3.54 -21.19
CA GLN A 128 -7.07 -3.71 -21.23
C GLN A 128 -6.61 -5.00 -20.55
N ALA A 129 -7.50 -5.80 -20.03
CA ALA A 129 -7.18 -7.00 -19.23
C ALA A 129 -6.15 -7.93 -19.90
N ASN A 130 -6.22 -8.09 -21.22
CA ASN A 130 -5.36 -8.97 -22.01
C ASN A 130 -4.19 -8.27 -22.69
N GLN A 131 -3.95 -6.98 -22.43
CA GLN A 131 -2.80 -6.25 -22.94
C GLN A 131 -1.58 -6.50 -22.05
N LEU A 132 -0.40 -6.59 -22.67
CA LEU A 132 0.87 -6.66 -21.95
C LEU A 132 1.11 -5.33 -21.22
N ILE A 133 1.86 -5.38 -20.11
CA ILE A 133 2.14 -4.16 -19.33
C ILE A 133 2.85 -3.10 -20.16
N GLU A 134 3.74 -3.48 -21.07
CA GLU A 134 4.44 -2.54 -21.96
C GLU A 134 3.52 -1.86 -22.99
N GLU A 135 2.34 -2.41 -23.27
CA GLU A 135 1.33 -1.82 -24.16
C GLU A 135 0.43 -0.79 -23.43
N LEU A 136 0.52 -0.73 -22.11
CA LEU A 136 -0.29 0.15 -21.27
C LEU A 136 0.40 1.50 -21.07
N SER A 137 -0.40 2.58 -21.02
CA SER A 137 0.10 3.89 -20.57
C SER A 137 0.53 3.85 -19.08
N GLY A 138 1.39 4.79 -18.63
CA GLY A 138 1.83 4.87 -17.24
C GLY A 138 0.67 4.87 -16.23
N GLY A 139 -0.36 5.68 -16.48
CA GLY A 139 -1.56 5.68 -15.62
C GLY A 139 -2.37 4.38 -15.66
N GLN A 140 -2.36 3.63 -16.79
CA GLN A 140 -2.97 2.29 -16.85
C GLN A 140 -2.14 1.27 -16.08
N GLN A 141 -0.81 1.33 -16.17
CA GLN A 141 0.10 0.49 -15.38
C GLN A 141 -0.11 0.73 -13.89
N GLN A 142 -0.15 2.00 -13.46
CA GLN A 142 -0.39 2.35 -12.07
C GLN A 142 -1.75 1.81 -11.57
N ARG A 143 -2.83 1.99 -12.34
CA ARG A 143 -4.12 1.42 -12.00
C ARG A 143 -4.11 -0.12 -11.98
N THR A 144 -3.32 -0.78 -12.84
CA THR A 144 -3.13 -2.24 -12.79
C THR A 144 -2.43 -2.69 -11.51
N ALA A 145 -1.42 -1.96 -11.04
CA ALA A 145 -0.76 -2.24 -9.76
C ALA A 145 -1.72 -2.07 -8.57
N ILE A 146 -2.57 -1.04 -8.61
CA ILE A 146 -3.62 -0.84 -7.61
C ILE A 146 -4.62 -2.01 -7.65
N ALA A 147 -5.11 -2.39 -8.84
CA ALA A 147 -6.01 -3.54 -9.01
C ALA A 147 -5.41 -4.82 -8.42
N ARG A 148 -4.11 -5.06 -8.64
CA ARG A 148 -3.39 -6.21 -8.07
C ARG A 148 -3.42 -6.18 -6.54
N GLY A 149 -3.13 -5.04 -5.94
CA GLY A 149 -3.18 -4.88 -4.48
C GLY A 149 -4.57 -5.13 -3.91
N LEU A 150 -5.60 -4.52 -4.50
CA LEU A 150 -6.99 -4.67 -4.07
C LEU A 150 -7.51 -6.12 -4.22
N ALA A 151 -7.11 -6.82 -5.30
CA ALA A 151 -7.49 -8.22 -5.54
C ALA A 151 -7.00 -9.18 -4.45
N LEU A 152 -5.93 -8.83 -3.73
CA LEU A 152 -5.39 -9.63 -2.63
C LEU A 152 -6.25 -9.57 -1.37
N ARG A 153 -7.07 -8.52 -1.18
CA ARG A 153 -7.98 -8.36 -0.05
C ARG A 153 -7.29 -8.52 1.30
N GLY A 154 -6.14 -7.86 1.48
CA GLY A 154 -5.37 -7.92 2.71
C GLY A 154 -6.11 -7.39 3.93
N ASP A 155 -5.69 -7.79 5.13
CA ASP A 155 -6.14 -7.19 6.39
C ASP A 155 -5.46 -5.83 6.65
N VAL A 156 -4.27 -5.64 6.10
CA VAL A 156 -3.52 -4.37 6.08
C VAL A 156 -3.17 -4.04 4.65
N LEU A 157 -3.52 -2.83 4.19
CA LEU A 157 -3.21 -2.32 2.85
C LEU A 157 -2.31 -1.10 2.97
N LEU A 158 -1.10 -1.22 2.44
CA LEU A 158 -0.12 -0.15 2.36
C LEU A 158 -0.06 0.35 0.92
N ALA A 159 -0.30 1.64 0.69
CA ALA A 159 -0.33 2.26 -0.63
C ALA A 159 0.69 3.40 -0.70
N ASP A 160 1.77 3.23 -1.47
CA ASP A 160 2.86 4.20 -1.57
C ASP A 160 2.72 5.05 -2.84
N GLU A 161 2.32 6.31 -2.69
CA GLU A 161 2.19 7.32 -3.75
C GLU A 161 1.37 6.86 -4.97
N VAL A 162 0.38 5.99 -4.75
CA VAL A 162 -0.39 5.31 -5.82
C VAL A 162 -1.27 6.22 -6.68
N THR A 163 -1.33 7.52 -6.36
CA THR A 163 -2.13 8.50 -7.10
C THR A 163 -1.28 9.53 -7.84
N SER A 164 0.05 9.46 -7.77
CA SER A 164 0.96 10.50 -8.26
C SER A 164 0.90 10.74 -9.79
N GLU A 165 0.62 9.70 -10.58
CA GLU A 165 0.54 9.76 -12.04
C GLU A 165 -0.90 9.79 -12.59
N LEU A 166 -1.89 9.97 -11.70
CA LEU A 166 -3.29 9.93 -12.07
C LEU A 166 -3.89 11.32 -12.22
N ASP A 167 -4.78 11.48 -13.19
CA ASP A 167 -5.65 12.65 -13.27
C ASP A 167 -6.63 12.72 -12.09
N ALA A 168 -7.31 13.85 -11.91
CA ALA A 168 -8.20 14.09 -10.78
C ALA A 168 -9.30 13.03 -10.65
N ALA A 169 -9.93 12.63 -11.75
CA ALA A 169 -11.03 11.67 -11.74
C ALA A 169 -10.56 10.26 -11.34
N ASN A 170 -9.40 9.82 -11.84
CA ASN A 170 -8.82 8.54 -11.46
C ASN A 170 -8.29 8.56 -10.02
N ARG A 171 -7.74 9.69 -9.55
CA ARG A 171 -7.32 9.89 -8.16
C ARG A 171 -8.49 9.73 -7.20
N GLU A 172 -9.59 10.43 -7.44
CA GLU A 172 -10.81 10.34 -6.62
C GLU A 172 -11.30 8.89 -6.56
N ARG A 173 -11.38 8.21 -7.70
CA ARG A 173 -11.77 6.80 -7.78
C ARG A 173 -10.88 5.88 -6.96
N VAL A 174 -9.56 6.09 -6.97
CA VAL A 174 -8.62 5.30 -6.15
C VAL A 174 -8.86 5.54 -4.66
N ILE A 175 -9.10 6.80 -4.25
CA ILE A 175 -9.41 7.12 -2.85
C ILE A 175 -10.71 6.43 -2.42
N GLU A 176 -11.75 6.42 -3.27
CA GLU A 176 -13.00 5.68 -3.01
C GLU A 176 -12.74 4.16 -2.83
N LEU A 177 -11.87 3.57 -3.63
CA LEU A 177 -11.50 2.16 -3.51
C LEU A 177 -10.72 1.86 -2.22
N LEU A 178 -9.79 2.73 -1.82
CA LEU A 178 -9.11 2.62 -0.53
C LEU A 178 -10.12 2.75 0.62
N ARG A 179 -11.11 3.62 0.50
CA ARG A 179 -12.20 3.77 1.47
C ARG A 179 -13.08 2.51 1.54
N ALA A 180 -13.34 1.87 0.41
CA ALA A 180 -14.07 0.60 0.37
C ALA A 180 -13.29 -0.52 1.09
N GLU A 181 -11.96 -0.58 0.94
CA GLU A 181 -11.12 -1.53 1.67
C GLU A 181 -11.13 -1.26 3.19
N ALA A 182 -11.06 -0.01 3.61
CA ALA A 182 -11.21 0.35 5.02
C ALA A 182 -12.61 -0.05 5.53
N THR A 183 -13.67 0.26 4.79
CA THR A 183 -15.05 -0.14 5.15
C THR A 183 -15.21 -1.66 5.25
N ARG A 184 -14.46 -2.45 4.46
CA ARG A 184 -14.39 -3.91 4.56
C ARG A 184 -13.72 -4.37 5.86
N GLY A 185 -13.02 -3.47 6.55
CA GLY A 185 -12.32 -3.71 7.82
C GLY A 185 -10.80 -3.84 7.68
N ALA A 186 -10.22 -3.50 6.54
CA ALA A 186 -8.77 -3.40 6.41
C ALA A 186 -8.23 -2.17 7.17
N ALA A 187 -7.03 -2.26 7.72
CA ALA A 187 -6.25 -1.09 8.11
C ALA A 187 -5.53 -0.56 6.87
N VAL A 188 -5.81 0.68 6.47
CA VAL A 188 -5.22 1.27 5.26
C VAL A 188 -4.21 2.35 5.65
N VAL A 189 -2.98 2.24 5.13
CA VAL A 189 -1.95 3.30 5.23
C VAL A 189 -1.67 3.81 3.83
N PHE A 190 -1.90 5.10 3.62
CA PHE A 190 -1.75 5.74 2.32
C PHE A 190 -0.70 6.85 2.38
N ALA A 191 0.47 6.61 1.79
CA ALA A 191 1.51 7.62 1.64
C ALA A 191 1.19 8.51 0.43
N THR A 192 1.19 9.82 0.66
CA THR A 192 0.93 10.80 -0.39
C THR A 192 1.59 12.14 -0.07
N HIS A 193 1.91 12.91 -1.10
CA HIS A 193 2.31 14.32 -0.98
C HIS A 193 1.16 15.26 -1.40
N ASP A 194 0.01 14.72 -1.79
CA ASP A 194 -1.18 15.47 -2.20
C ASP A 194 -2.05 15.80 -0.98
N PRO A 195 -2.19 17.09 -0.60
CA PRO A 195 -2.97 17.48 0.56
C PRO A 195 -4.48 17.21 0.39
N GLU A 196 -5.02 17.22 -0.84
CA GLU A 196 -6.43 16.92 -1.08
C GLU A 196 -6.70 15.43 -0.83
N ALA A 197 -5.80 14.56 -1.29
CA ALA A 197 -5.88 13.13 -1.03
C ALA A 197 -5.73 12.81 0.48
N ALA A 198 -4.82 13.49 1.18
CA ALA A 198 -4.65 13.34 2.62
C ALA A 198 -5.89 13.83 3.41
N ALA A 199 -6.52 14.93 2.97
CA ALA A 199 -7.72 15.44 3.60
C ALA A 199 -8.92 14.48 3.53
N ALA A 200 -8.94 13.60 2.53
CA ALA A 200 -9.96 12.56 2.39
C ALA A 200 -9.77 11.36 3.32
N CYS A 201 -8.64 11.26 4.05
CA CYS A 201 -8.34 10.19 4.98
C CYS A 201 -8.87 10.49 6.38
N ASP A 202 -8.95 9.48 7.26
CA ASP A 202 -9.48 9.64 8.62
C ASP A 202 -8.48 10.30 9.55
N ARG A 203 -7.19 9.93 9.42
CA ARG A 203 -6.09 10.39 10.26
C ARG A 203 -4.91 10.80 9.38
N GLU A 204 -4.03 11.66 9.89
CA GLU A 204 -2.87 12.14 9.15
C GLU A 204 -1.62 12.25 10.04
N LEU A 205 -0.55 11.55 9.62
CA LEU A 205 0.79 11.62 10.16
C LEU A 205 1.71 12.32 9.16
N HIS A 206 2.32 13.43 9.57
CA HIS A 206 3.26 14.17 8.75
C HIS A 206 4.71 13.81 9.08
N LEU A 207 5.50 13.49 8.06
CA LEU A 207 6.94 13.20 8.20
C LEU A 207 7.75 14.41 7.77
N ALA A 208 8.59 14.91 8.66
CA ALA A 208 9.52 16.00 8.40
C ALA A 208 10.80 15.83 9.25
N ASP A 209 11.94 16.12 8.65
CA ASP A 209 13.25 16.17 9.33
C ASP A 209 13.58 14.92 10.18
N GLY A 210 13.19 13.75 9.67
CA GLY A 210 13.42 12.46 10.34
C GLY A 210 12.49 12.16 11.51
N SER A 211 11.43 12.96 11.68
CA SER A 211 10.43 12.82 12.75
C SER A 211 9.03 12.67 12.20
N ALA A 212 8.14 12.11 13.00
CA ALA A 212 6.72 11.94 12.68
C ALA A 212 5.87 12.82 13.62
N LEU A 213 4.98 13.62 13.05
CA LEU A 213 4.11 14.55 13.76
C LEU A 213 2.64 14.30 13.37
N TRP A 214 1.76 14.18 14.37
CA TRP A 214 0.33 14.07 14.12
C TRP A 214 -0.26 15.41 13.69
N VAL A 215 -0.88 15.44 12.52
CA VAL A 215 -1.69 16.57 12.02
C VAL A 215 -3.14 16.36 12.41
N ARG A 216 -3.62 15.13 12.27
CA ARG A 216 -4.96 14.69 12.66
C ARG A 216 -4.86 13.28 13.26
N PRO A 217 -4.97 13.18 14.61
CA PRO A 217 -4.79 11.93 15.35
C PRO A 217 -5.98 10.98 15.21
#